data_9a6ccd6aa5de57071cab6cec7cc850eb
#
_entry.id   9a6ccd6aa5de57071cab6cec7cc850eb
#
_cell.length_a   1.000
_cell.length_b   1.000
_cell.length_c   1.000
_cell.angle_alpha   90.00
_cell.angle_beta   90.00
_cell.angle_gamma   90.00
#
_symmetry.space_group_name_H-M   'P 1'
#
loop_
_entity.id
_entity.type
_entity.pdbx_description
1 polymer ?
#
loop_
_entity_poly.entity_id
_entity_poly.type
_entity_poly.pdbx_seq_one_letter_code
_entity_poly.pdbx_strand_id
1 'polypeptide(L)'
;GQHAALMAGFKDSYGKIIVTLDADLQNPPEEIPKLVSKIEDGFDVVAGKRLDRKDRFMRIVVSVIMNKIISVLTGVKHTDYGCMLRAYRRPIINCLLDYGEKSVYIPAFTSWLSSNIIEVPVKHESRAFGVSKYNLLKFCSQSFDLITAYTLLPIQLLSFIGIGFSAIGIFLACYLISVRLYFGTPSPLTIFISALLFFSGIIIFSIGVICEYIVRVYRETRKQPLYIIKEVFSKESEKI
;
A
#
# COMPACT_ATOMS: atom_id res chain seq x y z
N GLY A 1 -9.64 3.83 11.85
CA GLY A 1 -9.39 2.42 11.50
C GLY A 1 -8.20 1.84 12.28
N GLN A 2 -7.81 0.59 11.99
CA GLN A 2 -6.75 -0.12 12.72
C GLN A 2 -5.43 0.66 12.78
N HIS A 3 -4.97 1.21 11.67
CA HIS A 3 -3.71 1.98 11.63
C HIS A 3 -3.76 3.26 12.46
N ALA A 4 -4.90 3.94 12.50
CA ALA A 4 -5.08 5.12 13.35
C ALA A 4 -5.01 4.75 14.84
N ALA A 5 -5.59 3.61 15.23
CA ALA A 5 -5.49 3.10 16.60
C ALA A 5 -4.05 2.72 16.97
N LEU A 6 -3.31 2.09 16.05
CA LEU A 6 -1.89 1.79 16.26
C LEU A 6 -1.05 3.05 16.41
N MET A 7 -1.27 4.08 15.58
CA MET A 7 -0.57 5.37 15.70
C MET A 7 -0.83 6.04 17.06
N ALA A 8 -2.08 5.99 17.55
CA ALA A 8 -2.41 6.47 18.89
C ALA A 8 -1.64 5.70 19.97
N GLY A 9 -1.65 4.36 19.90
CA GLY A 9 -0.90 3.53 20.84
C GLY A 9 0.63 3.74 20.78
N PHE A 10 1.19 3.96 19.59
CA PHE A 10 2.61 4.27 19.45
C PHE A 10 2.98 5.59 20.10
N LYS A 11 2.13 6.62 19.98
CA LYS A 11 2.33 7.93 20.59
C LYS A 11 2.37 7.85 22.12
N ASP A 12 1.51 7.01 22.70
CA ASP A 12 1.41 6.83 24.16
C ASP A 12 2.32 5.71 24.70
N SER A 13 3.10 5.05 23.85
CA SER A 13 4.02 4.00 24.28
C SER A 13 5.39 4.58 24.65
N TYR A 14 6.05 4.05 25.71
CA TYR A 14 7.35 4.52 26.20
C TYR A 14 8.45 3.46 26.19
N GLY A 15 8.14 2.19 25.92
CA GLY A 15 9.09 1.08 25.90
C GLY A 15 10.19 1.23 24.85
N LYS A 16 11.36 0.61 25.08
CA LYS A 16 12.45 0.53 24.09
C LYS A 16 12.08 -0.36 22.90
N ILE A 17 11.26 -1.37 23.15
CA ILE A 17 10.69 -2.28 22.17
C ILE A 17 9.18 -2.15 22.24
N ILE A 18 8.54 -1.94 21.11
CA ILE A 18 7.09 -1.82 21.00
C ILE A 18 6.58 -3.03 20.22
N VAL A 19 5.57 -3.71 20.77
CA VAL A 19 4.94 -4.87 20.14
C VAL A 19 3.49 -4.54 19.84
N THR A 20 3.06 -4.86 18.62
CA THR A 20 1.65 -4.78 18.20
C THR A 20 1.04 -6.17 18.18
N LEU A 21 -0.22 -6.28 18.60
CA LEU A 21 -0.98 -7.53 18.64
C LEU A 21 -2.44 -7.22 18.37
N ASP A 22 -3.08 -8.04 17.51
CA ASP A 22 -4.52 -7.96 17.30
C ASP A 22 -5.28 -8.52 18.51
N ALA A 23 -6.34 -7.84 18.92
CA ALA A 23 -7.14 -8.20 20.10
C ALA A 23 -8.10 -9.38 19.86
N ASP A 24 -8.10 -10.00 18.69
CA ASP A 24 -8.98 -11.11 18.33
C ASP A 24 -8.44 -12.50 18.72
N LEU A 25 -7.28 -12.51 19.42
CA LEU A 25 -6.60 -13.69 19.93
C LEU A 25 -6.20 -14.72 18.85
N GLN A 26 -6.17 -14.32 17.57
CA GLN A 26 -5.69 -15.22 16.51
C GLN A 26 -4.18 -15.44 16.57
N ASN A 27 -3.43 -14.47 17.11
CA ASN A 27 -2.00 -14.64 17.39
C ASN A 27 -1.80 -14.74 18.91
N PRO A 28 -1.33 -15.89 19.43
CA PRO A 28 -1.11 -16.07 20.87
C PRO A 28 -0.06 -15.09 21.41
N PRO A 29 -0.29 -14.43 22.58
CA PRO A 29 0.68 -13.55 23.21
C PRO A 29 2.00 -14.24 23.56
N GLU A 30 1.99 -15.56 23.72
CA GLU A 30 3.15 -16.40 23.98
C GLU A 30 4.21 -16.37 22.87
N GLU A 31 3.84 -15.90 21.70
CA GLU A 31 4.76 -15.69 20.57
C GLU A 31 5.59 -14.40 20.70
N ILE A 32 5.17 -13.46 21.55
CA ILE A 32 5.86 -12.16 21.75
C ILE A 32 7.34 -12.31 22.10
N PRO A 33 7.75 -13.19 23.05
CA PRO A 33 9.16 -13.34 23.42
C PRO A 33 10.07 -13.68 22.24
N LYS A 34 9.57 -14.44 21.26
CA LYS A 34 10.34 -14.79 20.03
C LYS A 34 10.65 -13.54 19.18
N LEU A 35 9.70 -12.60 19.11
CA LEU A 35 9.90 -11.37 18.36
C LEU A 35 10.85 -10.43 19.11
N VAL A 36 10.68 -10.34 20.42
CA VAL A 36 11.51 -9.49 21.28
C VAL A 36 12.97 -9.94 21.21
N SER A 37 13.26 -11.25 21.33
CA SER A 37 14.64 -11.75 21.23
C SER A 37 15.30 -11.38 19.90
N LYS A 38 14.55 -11.37 18.78
CA LYS A 38 15.10 -10.93 17.48
C LYS A 38 15.38 -9.42 17.42
N ILE A 39 14.60 -8.59 18.11
CA ILE A 39 14.93 -7.18 18.27
C ILE A 39 16.23 -7.04 19.07
N GLU A 40 16.43 -7.86 20.13
CA GLU A 40 17.65 -7.88 20.91
C GLU A 40 18.87 -8.38 20.13
N ASP A 41 18.67 -9.33 19.20
CA ASP A 41 19.68 -9.78 18.24
C ASP A 41 20.15 -8.69 17.25
N GLY A 42 19.49 -7.52 17.23
CA GLY A 42 19.92 -6.37 16.44
C GLY A 42 18.99 -5.98 15.29
N PHE A 43 17.88 -6.68 15.07
CA PHE A 43 16.90 -6.31 14.05
C PHE A 43 16.11 -5.07 14.46
N ASP A 44 15.72 -4.24 13.48
CA ASP A 44 14.95 -3.02 13.73
C ASP A 44 13.45 -3.29 13.78
N VAL A 45 12.99 -4.21 12.93
CA VAL A 45 11.60 -4.65 12.85
C VAL A 45 11.55 -6.17 12.74
N VAL A 46 10.69 -6.79 13.52
CA VAL A 46 10.41 -8.23 13.46
C VAL A 46 8.95 -8.43 13.14
N ALA A 47 8.66 -9.05 12.01
CA ALA A 47 7.30 -9.34 11.55
C ALA A 47 6.93 -10.81 11.81
N GLY A 48 5.75 -11.04 12.36
CA GLY A 48 5.21 -12.39 12.44
C GLY A 48 4.78 -12.91 11.06
N LYS A 49 5.17 -14.13 10.73
CA LYS A 49 4.70 -14.87 9.57
C LYS A 49 3.78 -15.97 10.03
N ARG A 50 2.51 -15.92 9.65
CA ARG A 50 1.52 -16.90 10.08
C ARG A 50 1.78 -18.26 9.46
N LEU A 51 1.93 -19.26 10.33
CA LEU A 51 1.95 -20.67 9.94
C LEU A 51 0.52 -21.19 9.74
N ASP A 52 0.33 -22.10 8.80
CA ASP A 52 -0.91 -22.84 8.56
C ASP A 52 -2.17 -21.95 8.35
N ARG A 53 -2.09 -20.99 7.42
CA ARG A 53 -3.23 -20.15 7.05
C ARG A 53 -4.40 -21.00 6.54
N LYS A 54 -5.46 -21.13 7.35
CA LYS A 54 -6.73 -21.80 7.00
C LYS A 54 -7.72 -20.85 6.30
N ASP A 55 -7.20 -19.91 5.51
CA ASP A 55 -8.03 -18.96 4.78
C ASP A 55 -8.65 -19.59 3.51
N ARG A 56 -9.79 -19.04 3.06
CA ARG A 56 -10.40 -19.44 1.78
C ARG A 56 -9.44 -19.16 0.61
N PHE A 57 -9.38 -20.07 -0.36
CA PHE A 57 -8.46 -20.02 -1.52
C PHE A 57 -8.39 -18.63 -2.19
N MET A 58 -9.53 -18.00 -2.47
CA MET A 58 -9.57 -16.65 -3.05
C MET A 58 -8.84 -15.59 -2.20
N ARG A 59 -8.93 -15.70 -0.88
CA ARG A 59 -8.26 -14.78 0.04
C ARG A 59 -6.74 -14.98 0.03
N ILE A 60 -6.28 -16.21 -0.13
CA ILE A 60 -4.85 -16.53 -0.26
C ILE A 60 -4.30 -15.94 -1.56
N VAL A 61 -4.97 -16.17 -2.70
CA VAL A 61 -4.54 -15.65 -4.01
C VAL A 61 -4.39 -14.13 -3.98
N VAL A 62 -5.42 -13.43 -3.49
CA VAL A 62 -5.39 -11.96 -3.44
C VAL A 62 -4.31 -11.46 -2.47
N SER A 63 -4.13 -12.13 -1.31
CA SER A 63 -3.06 -11.81 -0.37
C SER A 63 -1.67 -11.98 -1.00
N VAL A 64 -1.45 -13.04 -1.77
CA VAL A 64 -0.16 -13.28 -2.47
C VAL A 64 0.12 -12.19 -3.50
N ILE A 65 -0.89 -11.81 -4.30
CA ILE A 65 -0.76 -10.72 -5.27
C ILE A 65 -0.40 -9.41 -4.56
N MET A 66 -1.11 -9.08 -3.48
CA MET A 66 -0.86 -7.85 -2.71
C MET A 66 0.52 -7.84 -2.06
N ASN A 67 0.93 -8.96 -1.44
CA ASN A 67 2.26 -9.09 -0.86
C ASN A 67 3.35 -8.89 -1.92
N LYS A 68 3.15 -9.42 -3.14
CA LYS A 68 4.08 -9.24 -4.24
C LYS A 68 4.15 -7.77 -4.70
N ILE A 69 3.00 -7.10 -4.83
CA ILE A 69 2.94 -5.68 -5.18
C ILE A 69 3.65 -4.84 -4.12
N ILE A 70 3.33 -5.02 -2.84
CA ILE A 70 3.95 -4.28 -1.73
C ILE A 70 5.47 -4.55 -1.70
N SER A 71 5.88 -5.80 -1.86
CA SER A 71 7.30 -6.20 -1.89
C SER A 71 8.07 -5.50 -3.02
N VAL A 72 7.48 -5.38 -4.20
CA VAL A 72 8.09 -4.65 -5.33
C VAL A 72 8.18 -3.16 -5.04
N LEU A 73 7.14 -2.57 -4.42
CA LEU A 73 7.09 -1.14 -4.12
C LEU A 73 8.02 -0.72 -2.98
N THR A 74 8.19 -1.57 -1.96
CA THR A 74 9.04 -1.29 -0.80
C THR A 74 10.48 -1.76 -0.97
N GLY A 75 10.74 -2.62 -1.95
CA GLY A 75 12.04 -3.29 -2.13
C GLY A 75 12.33 -4.38 -1.10
N VAL A 76 11.43 -4.61 -0.14
CA VAL A 76 11.59 -5.59 0.94
C VAL A 76 10.70 -6.81 0.69
N LYS A 77 11.31 -7.99 0.70
CA LYS A 77 10.60 -9.25 0.47
C LYS A 77 9.97 -9.76 1.76
N HIS A 78 8.73 -9.35 2.02
CA HIS A 78 7.89 -9.96 3.04
C HIS A 78 6.89 -10.95 2.44
N THR A 79 6.68 -12.05 3.14
CA THR A 79 5.73 -13.08 2.72
C THR A 79 4.35 -12.88 3.35
N ASP A 80 4.25 -12.17 4.50
CA ASP A 80 2.98 -11.92 5.19
C ASP A 80 2.86 -10.49 5.75
N TYR A 81 2.52 -9.55 4.88
CA TYR A 81 2.24 -8.17 5.30
C TYR A 81 0.95 -8.04 6.14
N GLY A 82 0.07 -9.04 6.08
CA GLY A 82 -1.21 -9.01 6.80
C GLY A 82 -1.13 -9.44 8.26
N CYS A 83 0.01 -9.90 8.74
CA CYS A 83 0.20 -10.21 10.16
C CYS A 83 0.53 -8.93 10.94
N MET A 84 -0.28 -8.62 11.94
CA MET A 84 -0.09 -7.44 12.78
C MET A 84 0.64 -7.75 14.10
N LEU A 85 0.99 -9.00 14.37
CA LEU A 85 1.93 -9.35 15.43
C LEU A 85 3.35 -8.96 14.96
N ARG A 86 3.82 -7.82 15.44
CA ARG A 86 5.12 -7.25 15.04
C ARG A 86 5.80 -6.60 16.22
N ALA A 87 7.14 -6.63 16.21
CA ALA A 87 7.95 -5.90 17.18
C ALA A 87 8.79 -4.83 16.44
N TYR A 88 8.97 -3.70 17.11
CA TYR A 88 9.68 -2.55 16.56
C TYR A 88 10.65 -1.97 17.59
N ARG A 89 11.81 -1.54 17.16
CA ARG A 89 12.67 -0.67 17.95
C ARG A 89 12.08 0.74 18.07
N ARG A 90 12.28 1.38 19.20
CA ARG A 90 11.82 2.76 19.45
C ARG A 90 12.20 3.75 18.34
N PRO A 91 13.44 3.78 17.80
CA PRO A 91 13.79 4.72 16.73
C PRO A 91 12.88 4.60 15.49
N ILE A 92 12.47 3.39 15.12
CA ILE A 92 11.56 3.17 13.97
C ILE A 92 10.19 3.81 14.26
N ILE A 93 9.69 3.64 15.47
CA ILE A 93 8.40 4.25 15.88
C ILE A 93 8.50 5.77 15.93
N ASN A 94 9.61 6.32 16.43
CA ASN A 94 9.83 7.77 16.42
C ASN A 94 9.83 8.32 14.99
N CYS A 95 10.57 7.71 14.06
CA CYS A 95 10.55 8.11 12.66
C CYS A 95 9.15 8.02 12.04
N LEU A 96 8.37 6.98 12.41
CA LEU A 96 6.99 6.83 11.95
C LEU A 96 6.09 7.97 12.48
N LEU A 97 6.25 8.36 13.74
CA LEU A 97 5.50 9.45 14.37
C LEU A 97 5.90 10.82 13.77
N ASP A 98 7.20 11.05 13.55
CA ASP A 98 7.75 12.29 12.96
C ASP A 98 7.31 12.48 11.50
N TYR A 99 7.13 11.39 10.75
CA TYR A 99 6.58 11.46 9.38
C TYR A 99 5.16 12.05 9.34
N GLY A 100 4.51 12.04 10.47
CA GLY A 100 3.19 12.63 10.68
C GLY A 100 2.04 11.68 10.38
N GLU A 101 0.86 12.14 10.76
CA GLU A 101 -0.40 11.38 10.72
C GLU A 101 -0.97 11.24 9.29
N LYS A 102 -0.14 10.94 8.30
CA LYS A 102 -0.61 10.65 6.94
C LYS A 102 -1.19 9.22 6.92
N SER A 103 -2.11 8.95 6.02
CA SER A 103 -2.70 7.62 5.82
C SER A 103 -1.60 6.61 5.46
N VAL A 104 -1.01 5.97 6.46
CA VAL A 104 0.15 5.09 6.32
C VAL A 104 -0.27 3.65 6.58
N TYR A 105 0.03 2.77 5.64
CA TYR A 105 0.02 1.33 5.90
C TYR A 105 1.30 0.95 6.63
N ILE A 106 1.24 0.86 7.96
CA ILE A 106 2.39 0.71 8.84
C ILE A 106 3.36 -0.39 8.41
N PRO A 107 2.92 -1.62 8.02
CA PRO A 107 3.83 -2.66 7.57
C PRO A 107 4.67 -2.28 6.34
N ALA A 108 4.09 -1.60 5.36
CA ALA A 108 4.82 -1.16 4.18
C ALA A 108 5.74 0.02 4.49
N PHE A 109 5.29 0.96 5.31
CA PHE A 109 6.08 2.13 5.68
C PHE A 109 7.32 1.76 6.51
N THR A 110 7.17 0.87 7.49
CA THR A 110 8.31 0.39 8.29
C THR A 110 9.32 -0.40 7.44
N SER A 111 8.85 -1.10 6.40
CA SER A 111 9.73 -1.75 5.42
C SER A 111 10.49 -0.76 4.55
N TRP A 112 9.96 0.44 4.36
CA TRP A 112 10.66 1.51 3.65
C TRP A 112 11.68 2.23 4.55
N LEU A 113 11.39 2.36 5.87
CA LEU A 113 12.28 3.01 6.83
C LEU A 113 13.54 2.20 7.16
N SER A 114 13.45 0.88 7.16
CA SER A 114 14.59 0.01 7.47
C SER A 114 14.62 -1.20 6.54
N SER A 115 15.83 -1.59 6.12
CA SER A 115 16.08 -2.86 5.44
C SER A 115 16.44 -4.01 6.40
N ASN A 116 16.67 -3.69 7.69
CA ASN A 116 17.04 -4.65 8.73
C ASN A 116 15.81 -5.27 9.40
N ILE A 117 15.03 -5.99 8.58
CA ILE A 117 13.76 -6.60 8.96
C ILE A 117 13.83 -8.12 8.79
N ILE A 118 13.25 -8.84 9.75
CA ILE A 118 13.15 -10.30 9.69
C ILE A 118 11.71 -10.76 9.90
N GLU A 119 11.33 -11.85 9.23
CA GLU A 119 10.08 -12.56 9.50
C GLU A 119 10.33 -13.76 10.41
N VAL A 120 9.50 -13.91 11.45
CA VAL A 120 9.55 -15.03 12.38
C VAL A 120 8.26 -15.82 12.27
N PRO A 121 8.32 -17.15 12.12
CA PRO A 121 7.14 -17.98 12.09
C PRO A 121 6.41 -17.94 13.44
N VAL A 122 5.12 -17.57 13.40
CA VAL A 122 4.24 -17.48 14.57
C VAL A 122 3.01 -18.35 14.39
N LYS A 123 2.50 -18.88 15.49
CA LYS A 123 1.26 -19.63 15.49
C LYS A 123 0.09 -18.73 15.11
N HIS A 124 -0.87 -19.30 14.39
CA HIS A 124 -2.10 -18.59 14.02
C HIS A 124 -3.29 -19.51 14.29
N GLU A 125 -4.16 -19.08 15.18
CA GLU A 125 -5.33 -19.83 15.58
C GLU A 125 -6.58 -19.35 14.83
N SER A 126 -7.60 -20.20 14.76
CA SER A 126 -8.89 -19.80 14.25
C SER A 126 -9.53 -18.81 15.21
N ARG A 127 -10.21 -17.80 14.66
CA ARG A 127 -10.91 -16.80 15.46
C ARG A 127 -11.89 -17.46 16.43
N ALA A 128 -11.72 -17.17 17.72
CA ALA A 128 -12.56 -17.72 18.78
C ALA A 128 -13.98 -17.11 18.77
N PHE A 129 -14.11 -15.81 18.44
CA PHE A 129 -15.38 -15.08 18.47
C PHE A 129 -15.54 -14.17 17.25
N GLY A 130 -16.79 -14.05 16.75
CA GLY A 130 -17.18 -13.09 15.73
C GLY A 130 -17.07 -13.60 14.29
N VAL A 131 -17.77 -12.92 13.38
CA VAL A 131 -17.77 -13.18 11.93
C VAL A 131 -16.87 -12.15 11.25
N SER A 132 -16.08 -12.61 10.29
CA SER A 132 -15.24 -11.70 9.49
C SER A 132 -16.10 -10.69 8.73
N LYS A 133 -15.96 -9.41 9.04
CA LYS A 133 -16.63 -8.29 8.34
C LYS A 133 -16.00 -7.98 6.98
N TYR A 134 -15.02 -8.76 6.52
CA TYR A 134 -14.35 -8.53 5.25
C TYR A 134 -15.17 -9.10 4.10
N ASN A 135 -15.74 -8.19 3.30
CA ASN A 135 -16.35 -8.49 2.01
C ASN A 135 -15.31 -8.30 0.90
N LEU A 136 -15.41 -9.06 -0.20
CA LEU A 136 -14.50 -8.98 -1.36
C LEU A 136 -14.39 -7.57 -1.92
N LEU A 137 -15.52 -6.84 -2.00
CA LEU A 137 -15.56 -5.44 -2.46
C LEU A 137 -14.73 -4.51 -1.55
N LYS A 138 -14.84 -4.70 -0.23
CA LYS A 138 -14.08 -3.91 0.74
C LYS A 138 -12.59 -4.21 0.66
N PHE A 139 -12.24 -5.45 0.37
CA PHE A 139 -10.86 -5.86 0.15
C PHE A 139 -10.28 -5.23 -1.13
N CYS A 140 -11.02 -5.25 -2.25
CA CYS A 140 -10.61 -4.60 -3.50
C CYS A 140 -10.43 -3.09 -3.32
N SER A 141 -11.36 -2.42 -2.61
CA SER A 141 -11.24 -0.99 -2.29
C SER A 141 -9.98 -0.69 -1.49
N GLN A 142 -9.73 -1.46 -0.41
CA GLN A 142 -8.52 -1.28 0.41
C GLN A 142 -7.23 -1.54 -0.39
N SER A 143 -7.24 -2.51 -1.29
CA SER A 143 -6.12 -2.81 -2.17
C SER A 143 -5.85 -1.66 -3.14
N PHE A 144 -6.90 -1.09 -3.72
CA PHE A 144 -6.80 0.07 -4.60
C PHE A 144 -6.27 1.30 -3.85
N ASP A 145 -6.81 1.56 -2.64
CA ASP A 145 -6.34 2.66 -1.78
C ASP A 145 -4.86 2.49 -1.43
N LEU A 146 -4.43 1.27 -1.16
CA LEU A 146 -3.02 0.97 -0.87
C LEU A 146 -2.14 1.22 -2.10
N ILE A 147 -2.52 0.72 -3.27
CA ILE A 147 -1.77 0.92 -4.52
C ILE A 147 -1.65 2.41 -4.82
N THR A 148 -2.75 3.16 -4.73
CA THR A 148 -2.75 4.60 -5.02
C THR A 148 -2.02 5.43 -3.97
N ALA A 149 -1.97 4.98 -2.71
CA ALA A 149 -1.23 5.66 -1.65
C ALA A 149 0.29 5.55 -1.81
N TYR A 150 0.79 4.40 -2.28
CA TYR A 150 2.23 4.11 -2.35
C TYR A 150 2.82 4.12 -3.75
N THR A 151 1.99 4.18 -4.80
CA THR A 151 2.48 4.14 -6.18
C THR A 151 1.71 5.10 -7.08
N LEU A 152 2.43 5.61 -8.07
CA LEU A 152 1.87 6.39 -9.17
C LEU A 152 1.50 5.50 -10.37
N LEU A 153 1.64 4.17 -10.25
CA LEU A 153 1.41 3.21 -11.32
C LEU A 153 0.08 3.42 -12.07
N PRO A 154 -1.07 3.62 -11.43
CA PRO A 154 -2.33 3.83 -12.16
C PRO A 154 -2.30 5.05 -13.08
N ILE A 155 -1.65 6.13 -12.61
CA ILE A 155 -1.54 7.39 -13.36
C ILE A 155 -0.51 7.24 -14.48
N GLN A 156 0.62 6.58 -14.20
CA GLN A 156 1.64 6.27 -15.21
C GLN A 156 1.10 5.36 -16.32
N LEU A 157 0.29 4.35 -15.96
CA LEU A 157 -0.38 3.51 -16.94
C LEU A 157 -1.31 4.33 -17.85
N LEU A 158 -2.03 5.30 -17.31
CA LEU A 158 -2.85 6.21 -18.11
C LEU A 158 -1.99 7.00 -19.10
N SER A 159 -0.84 7.51 -18.67
CA SER A 159 0.12 8.22 -19.52
C SER A 159 0.68 7.32 -20.62
N PHE A 160 1.04 6.06 -20.31
CA PHE A 160 1.49 5.09 -21.30
C PHE A 160 0.41 4.73 -22.31
N ILE A 161 -0.84 4.60 -21.87
CA ILE A 161 -1.99 4.40 -22.77
C ILE A 161 -2.11 5.58 -23.73
N GLY A 162 -1.98 6.82 -23.25
CA GLY A 162 -2.02 8.02 -24.08
C GLY A 162 -0.91 8.03 -25.13
N ILE A 163 0.32 7.67 -24.75
CA ILE A 163 1.44 7.53 -25.69
C ILE A 163 1.12 6.46 -26.76
N GLY A 164 0.55 5.33 -26.35
CA GLY A 164 0.15 4.25 -27.26
C GLY A 164 -0.88 4.71 -28.31
N PHE A 165 -1.93 5.42 -27.89
CA PHE A 165 -2.92 6.00 -28.80
C PHE A 165 -2.29 7.01 -29.77
N SER A 166 -1.41 7.89 -29.29
CA SER A 166 -0.69 8.85 -30.14
C SER A 166 0.19 8.14 -31.17
N ALA A 167 0.92 7.10 -30.77
CA ALA A 167 1.77 6.32 -31.67
C ALA A 167 0.96 5.61 -32.77
N ILE A 168 -0.18 5.02 -32.41
CA ILE A 168 -1.11 4.40 -33.38
C ILE A 168 -1.63 5.45 -34.36
N GLY A 169 -2.00 6.65 -33.86
CA GLY A 169 -2.46 7.75 -34.71
C GLY A 169 -1.38 8.19 -35.72
N ILE A 170 -0.12 8.35 -35.25
CA ILE A 170 1.02 8.69 -36.12
C ILE A 170 1.25 7.60 -37.19
N PHE A 171 1.27 6.32 -36.75
CA PHE A 171 1.47 5.20 -37.68
C PHE A 171 0.39 5.17 -38.76
N LEU A 172 -0.87 5.35 -38.35
CA LEU A 172 -1.99 5.41 -39.29
C LEU A 172 -1.87 6.61 -40.23
N ALA A 173 -1.44 7.77 -39.77
CA ALA A 173 -1.20 8.94 -40.61
C ALA A 173 -0.08 8.69 -41.62
N CYS A 174 1.02 8.07 -41.25
CA CYS A 174 2.10 7.69 -42.16
C CYS A 174 1.60 6.69 -43.24
N TYR A 175 0.81 5.70 -42.81
CA TYR A 175 0.18 4.75 -43.75
C TYR A 175 -0.72 5.46 -44.74
N LEU A 176 -1.55 6.41 -44.30
CA LEU A 176 -2.42 7.18 -45.17
C LEU A 176 -1.67 8.04 -46.19
N ILE A 177 -0.54 8.61 -45.79
CA ILE A 177 0.36 9.35 -46.71
C ILE A 177 0.90 8.39 -47.79
N SER A 178 1.33 7.21 -47.39
CA SER A 178 1.80 6.19 -48.34
C SER A 178 0.72 5.77 -49.31
N VAL A 179 -0.50 5.51 -48.84
CA VAL A 179 -1.64 5.17 -49.68
C VAL A 179 -1.95 6.28 -50.66
N ARG A 180 -1.89 7.53 -50.23
CA ARG A 180 -2.11 8.68 -51.12
C ARG A 180 -1.09 8.76 -52.25
N LEU A 181 0.18 8.45 -51.95
CA LEU A 181 1.25 8.52 -52.94
C LEU A 181 1.15 7.42 -53.98
N TYR A 182 0.68 6.23 -53.60
CA TYR A 182 0.68 5.07 -54.50
C TYR A 182 -0.69 4.75 -55.13
N PHE A 183 -1.81 5.04 -54.43
CA PHE A 183 -3.13 4.55 -54.78
C PHE A 183 -4.20 5.66 -54.91
N GLY A 184 -3.88 6.91 -54.63
CA GLY A 184 -4.81 8.03 -54.72
C GLY A 184 -5.29 8.57 -53.39
N THR A 185 -6.45 9.24 -53.36
CA THR A 185 -6.93 9.93 -52.15
C THR A 185 -7.48 8.94 -51.11
N PRO A 186 -6.96 8.94 -49.84
CA PRO A 186 -7.52 8.12 -48.77
C PRO A 186 -8.93 8.59 -48.39
N SER A 187 -9.72 7.70 -47.79
CA SER A 187 -11.05 8.03 -47.27
C SER A 187 -11.01 9.14 -46.25
N PRO A 188 -11.88 10.15 -46.33
CA PRO A 188 -11.97 11.20 -45.31
C PRO A 188 -12.18 10.68 -43.89
N LEU A 189 -12.92 9.59 -43.73
CA LEU A 189 -13.18 8.92 -42.47
C LEU A 189 -11.87 8.42 -41.83
N THR A 190 -10.99 7.83 -42.61
CA THR A 190 -9.71 7.28 -42.10
C THR A 190 -8.77 8.41 -41.66
N ILE A 191 -8.75 9.54 -42.38
CA ILE A 191 -8.00 10.74 -42.00
C ILE A 191 -8.53 11.27 -40.65
N PHE A 192 -9.85 11.36 -40.50
CA PHE A 192 -10.49 11.83 -39.28
C PHE A 192 -10.16 10.93 -38.07
N ILE A 193 -10.25 9.59 -38.24
CA ILE A 193 -9.92 8.62 -37.20
C ILE A 193 -8.45 8.74 -36.76
N SER A 194 -7.53 8.88 -37.72
CA SER A 194 -6.11 9.06 -37.44
C SER A 194 -5.84 10.32 -36.57
N ALA A 195 -6.42 11.45 -36.98
CA ALA A 195 -6.32 12.70 -36.22
C ALA A 195 -6.96 12.58 -34.83
N LEU A 196 -8.13 11.94 -34.74
CA LEU A 196 -8.83 11.72 -33.48
C LEU A 196 -7.98 10.90 -32.50
N LEU A 197 -7.39 9.80 -32.96
CA LEU A 197 -6.51 8.94 -32.13
C LEU A 197 -5.28 9.72 -31.65
N PHE A 198 -4.63 10.47 -32.52
CA PHE A 198 -3.45 11.26 -32.17
C PHE A 198 -3.75 12.31 -31.10
N PHE A 199 -4.76 13.15 -31.33
CA PHE A 199 -5.12 14.19 -30.37
C PHE A 199 -5.69 13.63 -29.06
N SER A 200 -6.50 12.57 -29.12
CA SER A 200 -6.98 11.88 -27.92
C SER A 200 -5.82 11.33 -27.09
N GLY A 201 -4.81 10.77 -27.74
CA GLY A 201 -3.60 10.28 -27.06
C GLY A 201 -2.86 11.38 -26.32
N ILE A 202 -2.65 12.54 -26.95
CA ILE A 202 -2.02 13.71 -26.32
C ILE A 202 -2.84 14.19 -25.12
N ILE A 203 -4.16 14.26 -25.26
CA ILE A 203 -5.05 14.69 -24.16
C ILE A 203 -4.96 13.72 -22.98
N ILE A 204 -5.06 12.41 -23.22
CA ILE A 204 -4.99 11.38 -22.17
C ILE A 204 -3.64 11.42 -21.47
N PHE A 205 -2.54 11.54 -22.23
CA PHE A 205 -1.20 11.69 -21.66
C PHE A 205 -1.08 12.95 -20.77
N SER A 206 -1.57 14.09 -21.26
CA SER A 206 -1.53 15.35 -20.52
C SER A 206 -2.34 15.29 -19.22
N ILE A 207 -3.53 14.66 -19.25
CA ILE A 207 -4.34 14.42 -18.05
C ILE A 207 -3.57 13.55 -17.06
N GLY A 208 -2.90 12.49 -17.52
CA GLY A 208 -2.08 11.62 -16.67
C GLY A 208 -0.99 12.40 -15.95
N VAL A 209 -0.26 13.25 -16.66
CA VAL A 209 0.80 14.11 -16.08
C VAL A 209 0.21 15.11 -15.05
N ILE A 210 -0.88 15.77 -15.38
CA ILE A 210 -1.55 16.72 -14.48
C ILE A 210 -2.02 16.02 -13.21
N CYS A 211 -2.63 14.85 -13.33
CA CYS A 211 -3.07 14.04 -12.18
C CYS A 211 -1.90 13.66 -11.27
N GLU A 212 -0.72 13.35 -11.83
CA GLU A 212 0.48 13.06 -11.03
C GLU A 212 0.91 14.26 -10.18
N TYR A 213 0.92 15.46 -10.75
CA TYR A 213 1.21 16.69 -10.01
C TYR A 213 0.16 17.00 -8.95
N ILE A 214 -1.13 16.83 -9.27
CA ILE A 214 -2.23 17.05 -8.31
C ILE A 214 -2.08 16.11 -7.10
N VAL A 215 -1.78 14.83 -7.33
CA VAL A 215 -1.57 13.87 -6.23
C VAL A 215 -0.39 14.26 -5.36
N ARG A 216 0.71 14.75 -5.95
CA ARG A 216 1.88 15.23 -5.18
C ARG A 216 1.50 16.42 -4.30
N VAL A 217 0.84 17.43 -4.86
CA VAL A 217 0.37 18.61 -4.14
C VAL A 217 -0.61 18.21 -3.03
N TYR A 218 -1.58 17.34 -3.33
CA TYR A 218 -2.54 16.86 -2.35
C TYR A 218 -1.88 16.16 -1.16
N ARG A 219 -0.86 15.34 -1.41
CA ARG A 219 -0.10 14.67 -0.34
C ARG A 219 0.65 15.67 0.54
N GLU A 220 1.20 16.72 -0.06
CA GLU A 220 1.94 17.77 0.66
C GLU A 220 1.03 18.62 1.54
N THR A 221 -0.15 18.99 1.04
CA THR A 221 -1.07 19.92 1.70
C THR A 221 -1.98 19.26 2.75
N ARG A 222 -2.13 17.94 2.73
CA ARG A 222 -3.02 17.24 3.65
C ARG A 222 -2.47 17.26 5.08
N LYS A 223 -3.16 18.01 5.98
CA LYS A 223 -2.85 18.13 7.42
C LYS A 223 -3.95 17.56 8.32
N GLN A 224 -4.75 16.63 7.82
CA GLN A 224 -5.86 16.06 8.60
C GLN A 224 -5.33 15.03 9.61
N PRO A 225 -5.68 15.13 10.91
CA PRO A 225 -5.31 14.14 11.90
C PRO A 225 -6.01 12.80 11.61
N LEU A 226 -5.31 11.69 11.80
CA LEU A 226 -5.86 10.34 11.60
C LEU A 226 -6.88 9.94 12.66
N TYR A 227 -6.80 10.54 13.85
CA TYR A 227 -7.63 10.23 15.00
C TYR A 227 -7.76 11.45 15.92
N ILE A 228 -8.79 11.42 16.75
CA ILE A 228 -8.99 12.36 17.86
C ILE A 228 -9.16 11.51 19.12
N ILE A 229 -8.33 11.76 20.14
CA ILE A 229 -8.46 11.11 21.43
C ILE A 229 -9.62 11.78 22.18
N LYS A 230 -10.64 11.00 22.50
CA LYS A 230 -11.79 11.50 23.24
C LYS A 230 -11.52 11.53 24.75
N GLU A 231 -10.97 10.44 25.25
CA GLU A 231 -10.71 10.25 26.68
C GLU A 231 -9.46 9.36 26.86
N VAL A 232 -8.69 9.64 27.89
CA VAL A 232 -7.54 8.81 28.31
C VAL A 232 -7.85 8.27 29.69
N PHE A 233 -8.00 6.95 29.80
CA PHE A 233 -8.13 6.28 31.11
C PHE A 233 -6.73 5.85 31.56
N SER A 234 -6.08 6.66 32.39
CA SER A 234 -4.90 6.23 33.15
C SER A 234 -5.37 5.73 34.49
N LYS A 235 -4.96 4.51 34.90
CA LYS A 235 -4.92 4.21 36.33
C LYS A 235 -3.88 5.16 36.90
N GLU A 236 -4.30 6.14 37.70
CA GLU A 236 -3.38 6.78 38.63
C GLU A 236 -2.76 5.65 39.45
N SER A 237 -1.44 5.46 39.29
CA SER A 237 -0.70 4.66 40.21
C SER A 237 -0.93 5.30 41.57
N GLU A 238 -1.68 4.65 42.43
CA GLU A 238 -1.69 4.95 43.88
C GLU A 238 -0.23 5.09 44.28
N LYS A 239 0.13 6.32 44.58
CA LYS A 239 1.40 6.60 45.26
C LYS A 239 1.32 5.91 46.60
N ILE A 240 1.98 4.76 46.74
CA ILE A 240 2.43 4.23 48.02
C ILE A 240 3.72 4.96 48.37
#